data_dbd567bae6e3b499009ae9a37bd026de
#
_entry.id   dbd567bae6e3b499009ae9a37bd026de
#
_cell.length_a   1.000
_cell.length_b   1.000
_cell.length_c   1.000
_cell.angle_alpha   90.00
_cell.angle_beta   90.00
_cell.angle_gamma   90.00
#
_symmetry.space_group_name_H-M   'P 1'
#
loop_
_entity.id
_entity.type
_entity.pdbx_description
1 polymer ?
#
loop_
_entity_poly.entity_id
_entity_poly.type
_entity_poly.pdbx_seq_one_letter_code
_entity_poly.pdbx_strand_id
1 'polypeptide(L)'
;MKKLLLLTAFCILLAACAPQATATSPIDVTIVTEAPTQAVAPLSTGDPVPLTVMTHGSFAISESVLAAFEQANNIKVTFLDGGDTGEALNKAILSKDAPLADVFYGVDNTFLSRALEAGIFEPYESPALVNVPVEFRLDPENRAIPVDYGDVCINYDVAFFAKNELPVPTTLGDLVRAEYNGMLVVENPATSSPGLAFLLATVAHFGEPGYLDYWRSLRANGLVVVNDWETAYYTNFSASSGRGPQPMVVSYATSPAAEVIYSDVQLEQSPTASIIGPDTCFRQIEFVGILAGTQQRAAAERFVDFMLSLSFQEDVPLQMFVLPVDPMAFWPDSFHQFVALPEQPATLAPDVIAANRERWIQEWTDAVLR
;
A
#
# COMPACT_ATOMS: atom_id res chain seq x y z
N MET A 1 52.52 57.23 12.32
CA MET A 1 52.86 57.40 13.74
C MET A 1 52.72 56.01 14.37
N LYS A 2 53.88 55.31 14.53
CA LYS A 2 54.64 55.06 15.79
C LYS A 2 53.66 54.50 16.83
N LYS A 3 53.82 53.33 17.33
CA LYS A 3 54.79 52.61 18.16
C LYS A 3 54.01 51.38 18.70
N LEU A 4 54.43 50.29 19.24
CA LEU A 4 55.73 49.80 19.70
C LEU A 4 55.52 48.35 20.17
N LEU A 5 56.53 47.53 19.91
CA LEU A 5 56.71 46.16 20.41
C LEU A 5 56.60 46.05 21.93
N LEU A 6 56.16 44.88 22.41
CA LEU A 6 56.76 44.27 23.60
C LEU A 6 56.75 42.74 23.44
N LEU A 7 57.99 42.22 23.33
CA LEU A 7 58.39 40.82 23.48
C LEU A 7 58.43 40.49 24.98
N THR A 8 57.82 39.40 25.41
CA THR A 8 58.22 38.70 26.63
C THR A 8 58.40 37.22 26.33
N ALA A 9 59.68 36.84 26.40
CA ALA A 9 60.13 35.45 26.37
C ALA A 9 59.74 34.77 27.71
N PHE A 10 59.22 33.57 27.63
CA PHE A 10 59.09 32.69 28.79
C PHE A 10 59.71 31.32 28.48
N CYS A 11 60.69 30.97 29.31
CA CYS A 11 61.49 29.77 29.17
C CYS A 11 60.70 28.47 29.32
N ILE A 12 61.03 27.53 28.43
CA ILE A 12 60.56 26.17 28.46
C ILE A 12 61.46 25.32 29.37
N LEU A 13 60.86 24.70 30.37
CA LEU A 13 61.44 23.59 31.11
C LEU A 13 60.93 22.27 30.47
N LEU A 14 61.84 21.56 29.82
CA LEU A 14 61.62 20.23 29.33
C LEU A 14 61.76 19.24 30.50
N ALA A 15 60.66 18.63 30.91
CA ALA A 15 60.67 17.41 31.73
C ALA A 15 60.43 16.19 30.81
N ALA A 16 61.45 15.41 30.64
CA ALA A 16 61.39 14.12 29.92
C ALA A 16 60.64 13.10 30.81
N CYS A 17 59.46 12.68 30.40
CA CYS A 17 58.85 11.44 30.89
C CYS A 17 58.98 10.36 29.87
N ALA A 18 59.67 9.29 30.21
CA ALA A 18 59.76 8.05 29.45
C ALA A 18 58.40 7.32 29.45
N PRO A 19 58.00 6.67 28.34
CA PRO A 19 56.77 5.92 28.34
C PRO A 19 56.98 4.57 29.06
N GLN A 20 56.15 4.35 30.10
CA GLN A 20 55.96 3.03 30.70
C GLN A 20 55.20 2.13 29.69
N ALA A 21 55.80 1.02 29.29
CA ALA A 21 55.16 -0.03 28.54
C ALA A 21 54.10 -0.72 29.43
N THR A 22 52.84 -0.44 29.18
CA THR A 22 51.74 -1.23 29.71
C THR A 22 51.64 -2.53 28.92
N ALA A 23 51.85 -3.65 29.60
CA ALA A 23 51.64 -4.99 29.06
C ALA A 23 50.15 -5.17 28.77
N THR A 24 49.79 -5.23 27.49
CA THR A 24 48.44 -5.65 27.05
C THR A 24 48.31 -7.14 27.26
N SER A 25 47.43 -7.53 28.18
CA SER A 25 46.95 -8.91 28.29
C SER A 25 46.26 -9.32 26.98
N PRO A 26 46.43 -10.53 26.49
CA PRO A 26 45.74 -11.02 25.30
C PRO A 26 44.22 -11.01 25.59
N ILE A 27 43.45 -10.35 24.70
CA ILE A 27 42.02 -10.45 24.68
C ILE A 27 41.69 -11.87 24.20
N ASP A 28 41.13 -12.65 25.10
CA ASP A 28 40.59 -13.96 24.80
C ASP A 28 39.34 -13.75 23.93
N VAL A 29 39.51 -13.87 22.61
CA VAL A 29 38.39 -13.80 21.66
C VAL A 29 37.66 -15.14 21.79
N THR A 30 36.65 -15.14 22.66
CA THR A 30 35.67 -16.23 22.67
C THR A 30 34.95 -16.16 21.35
N ILE A 31 35.29 -17.06 20.41
CA ILE A 31 34.49 -17.29 19.21
C ILE A 31 33.11 -17.77 19.72
N VAL A 32 32.13 -16.87 19.70
CA VAL A 32 30.74 -17.26 19.86
C VAL A 32 30.42 -18.11 18.63
N THR A 33 30.43 -19.43 18.83
CA THR A 33 29.95 -20.36 17.83
C THR A 33 28.48 -20.03 17.63
N GLU A 34 28.13 -19.55 16.45
CA GLU A 34 26.73 -19.39 16.03
C GLU A 34 25.99 -20.68 16.41
N ALA A 35 24.86 -20.49 17.13
CA ALA A 35 23.95 -21.59 17.39
C ALA A 35 23.57 -22.21 16.03
N PRO A 36 23.54 -23.54 15.92
CA PRO A 36 23.18 -24.17 14.66
C PRO A 36 21.80 -23.65 14.27
N THR A 37 21.73 -22.98 13.13
CA THR A 37 20.47 -22.71 12.43
C THR A 37 19.70 -24.02 12.43
N GLN A 38 18.56 -24.06 13.11
CA GLN A 38 17.72 -25.27 13.11
C GLN A 38 17.39 -25.51 11.63
N ALA A 39 17.98 -26.57 11.09
CA ALA A 39 17.63 -27.07 9.78
C ALA A 39 16.14 -27.37 9.81
N VAL A 40 15.37 -26.62 9.04
CA VAL A 40 13.96 -26.89 8.81
C VAL A 40 13.88 -28.34 8.37
N ALA A 41 13.12 -29.16 9.11
CA ALA A 41 12.95 -30.57 8.78
C ALA A 41 12.48 -30.70 7.33
N PRO A 42 13.03 -31.63 6.52
CA PRO A 42 12.56 -31.84 5.16
C PRO A 42 11.08 -32.17 5.20
N LEU A 43 10.29 -31.44 4.41
CA LEU A 43 8.86 -31.58 4.29
C LEU A 43 8.50 -33.00 3.82
N SER A 44 7.35 -33.46 4.28
CA SER A 44 6.80 -34.77 3.98
C SER A 44 6.84 -35.07 2.47
N THR A 45 7.22 -36.28 2.11
CA THR A 45 7.20 -36.80 0.74
C THR A 45 5.78 -37.12 0.21
N GLY A 46 4.77 -36.43 0.73
CA GLY A 46 3.38 -36.55 0.34
C GLY A 46 2.98 -35.57 -0.78
N ASP A 47 1.76 -35.72 -1.29
CA ASP A 47 1.17 -34.76 -2.21
C ASP A 47 1.13 -33.37 -1.58
N PRO A 48 1.32 -32.29 -2.37
CA PRO A 48 1.24 -30.91 -1.87
C PRO A 48 -0.11 -30.62 -1.20
N VAL A 49 -0.08 -29.91 -0.09
CA VAL A 49 -1.29 -29.46 0.59
C VAL A 49 -1.96 -28.37 -0.25
N PRO A 50 -3.22 -28.53 -0.69
CA PRO A 50 -3.92 -27.49 -1.42
C PRO A 50 -4.24 -26.31 -0.49
N LEU A 51 -4.04 -25.09 -0.97
CA LEU A 51 -4.41 -23.86 -0.29
C LEU A 51 -5.12 -22.94 -1.28
N THR A 52 -6.34 -22.52 -0.96
CA THR A 52 -7.06 -21.54 -1.77
C THR A 52 -6.94 -20.16 -1.12
N VAL A 53 -6.50 -19.17 -1.89
CA VAL A 53 -6.37 -17.78 -1.45
C VAL A 53 -7.31 -16.92 -2.27
N MET A 54 -8.30 -16.31 -1.64
CA MET A 54 -9.14 -15.29 -2.26
C MET A 54 -8.38 -13.97 -2.29
N THR A 55 -8.44 -13.26 -3.41
CA THR A 55 -7.78 -11.96 -3.59
C THR A 55 -8.73 -10.98 -4.28
N HIS A 56 -8.41 -9.69 -4.24
CA HIS A 56 -8.97 -8.74 -5.20
C HIS A 56 -8.43 -8.99 -6.62
N GLY A 57 -9.12 -8.48 -7.65
CA GLY A 57 -8.82 -8.79 -9.05
C GLY A 57 -7.44 -8.33 -9.53
N SER A 58 -6.91 -7.24 -8.94
CA SER A 58 -5.60 -6.69 -9.30
C SER A 58 -4.41 -7.35 -8.58
N PHE A 59 -4.63 -8.43 -7.82
CA PHE A 59 -3.55 -9.15 -7.15
C PHE A 59 -2.61 -9.80 -8.15
N ALA A 60 -1.32 -9.61 -7.96
CA ALA A 60 -0.28 -10.26 -8.73
C ALA A 60 0.92 -10.64 -7.85
N ILE A 61 1.62 -11.68 -8.25
CA ILE A 61 2.84 -12.18 -7.61
C ILE A 61 3.73 -12.81 -8.69
N SER A 62 5.04 -12.64 -8.58
CA SER A 62 5.99 -13.29 -9.47
C SER A 62 5.89 -14.81 -9.37
N GLU A 63 5.84 -15.50 -10.51
CA GLU A 63 5.80 -16.96 -10.57
C GLU A 63 6.96 -17.61 -9.81
N SER A 64 8.15 -17.01 -9.86
CA SER A 64 9.34 -17.51 -9.17
C SER A 64 9.22 -17.38 -7.64
N VAL A 65 8.63 -16.30 -7.14
CA VAL A 65 8.42 -16.06 -5.70
C VAL A 65 7.37 -17.03 -5.16
N LEU A 66 6.28 -17.21 -5.87
CA LEU A 66 5.25 -18.18 -5.53
C LEU A 66 5.79 -19.62 -5.56
N ALA A 67 6.48 -20.01 -6.64
CA ALA A 67 7.03 -21.35 -6.78
C ALA A 67 8.05 -21.70 -5.69
N ALA A 68 8.87 -20.74 -5.26
CA ALA A 68 9.80 -20.92 -4.14
C ALA A 68 9.04 -21.21 -2.82
N PHE A 69 7.97 -20.47 -2.54
CA PHE A 69 7.09 -20.72 -1.39
C PHE A 69 6.44 -22.11 -1.46
N GLU A 70 5.83 -22.46 -2.60
CA GLU A 70 5.17 -23.75 -2.81
C GLU A 70 6.12 -24.91 -2.58
N GLN A 71 7.32 -24.83 -3.18
CA GLN A 71 8.35 -25.87 -3.05
C GLN A 71 8.87 -25.99 -1.60
N ALA A 72 9.17 -24.85 -0.95
CA ALA A 72 9.69 -24.85 0.42
C ALA A 72 8.69 -25.40 1.43
N ASN A 73 7.39 -25.26 1.19
CA ASN A 73 6.33 -25.62 2.13
C ASN A 73 5.52 -26.86 1.74
N ASN A 74 5.78 -27.48 0.58
CA ASN A 74 4.96 -28.55 0.02
C ASN A 74 3.46 -28.14 0.00
N ILE A 75 3.17 -26.92 -0.43
CA ILE A 75 1.83 -26.36 -0.58
C ILE A 75 1.59 -26.07 -2.05
N LYS A 76 0.35 -26.27 -2.52
CA LYS A 76 -0.07 -25.81 -3.84
C LYS A 76 -1.13 -24.74 -3.68
N VAL A 77 -0.79 -23.52 -4.07
CA VAL A 77 -1.68 -22.36 -3.98
C VAL A 77 -2.56 -22.25 -5.21
N THR A 78 -3.83 -21.94 -4.98
CA THR A 78 -4.79 -21.56 -6.03
C THR A 78 -5.39 -20.22 -5.66
N PHE A 79 -5.27 -19.24 -6.53
CA PHE A 79 -5.89 -17.93 -6.32
C PHE A 79 -7.33 -17.94 -6.85
N LEU A 80 -8.23 -17.35 -6.04
CA LEU A 80 -9.63 -17.13 -6.36
C LEU A 80 -9.86 -15.62 -6.49
N ASP A 81 -10.09 -15.17 -7.71
CA ASP A 81 -10.44 -13.77 -7.98
C ASP A 81 -11.81 -13.42 -7.37
N GLY A 82 -11.81 -12.48 -6.44
CA GLY A 82 -12.98 -11.98 -5.75
C GLY A 82 -13.67 -10.81 -6.44
N GLY A 83 -13.07 -10.22 -7.46
CA GLY A 83 -13.43 -8.90 -7.98
C GLY A 83 -12.73 -7.78 -7.20
N ASP A 84 -13.18 -6.54 -7.31
CA ASP A 84 -12.61 -5.47 -6.48
C ASP A 84 -12.94 -5.70 -4.99
N THR A 85 -12.19 -5.07 -4.09
CA THR A 85 -12.19 -5.36 -2.63
C THR A 85 -13.57 -5.42 -2.00
N GLY A 86 -14.45 -4.49 -2.34
CA GLY A 86 -15.82 -4.48 -1.80
C GLY A 86 -16.65 -5.68 -2.25
N GLU A 87 -16.45 -6.17 -3.48
CA GLU A 87 -17.09 -7.37 -4.01
C GLU A 87 -16.53 -8.63 -3.39
N ALA A 88 -15.20 -8.73 -3.30
CA ALA A 88 -14.50 -9.86 -2.68
C ALA A 88 -14.92 -10.03 -1.21
N LEU A 89 -14.98 -8.93 -0.45
CA LEU A 89 -15.46 -8.94 0.93
C LEU A 89 -16.92 -9.38 1.03
N ASN A 90 -17.79 -8.92 0.13
CA ASN A 90 -19.18 -9.38 0.11
C ASN A 90 -19.28 -10.89 -0.12
N LYS A 91 -18.49 -11.44 -1.06
CA LYS A 91 -18.42 -12.89 -1.32
C LYS A 91 -17.95 -13.65 -0.08
N ALA A 92 -16.88 -13.18 0.58
CA ALA A 92 -16.36 -13.79 1.80
C ALA A 92 -17.38 -13.78 2.95
N ILE A 93 -18.11 -12.67 3.16
CA ILE A 93 -19.15 -12.57 4.20
C ILE A 93 -20.33 -13.50 3.90
N LEU A 94 -20.81 -13.53 2.66
CA LEU A 94 -21.95 -14.36 2.27
C LEU A 94 -21.64 -15.87 2.35
N SER A 95 -20.38 -16.24 2.19
CA SER A 95 -19.92 -17.64 2.24
C SER A 95 -19.30 -18.03 3.59
N LYS A 96 -19.38 -17.22 4.63
CA LYS A 96 -18.65 -17.42 5.89
C LYS A 96 -18.91 -18.77 6.58
N ASP A 97 -20.11 -19.34 6.43
CA ASP A 97 -20.48 -20.64 7.02
C ASP A 97 -19.95 -21.85 6.18
N ALA A 98 -19.48 -21.59 4.95
CA ALA A 98 -18.82 -22.52 4.05
C ALA A 98 -17.84 -21.72 3.19
N PRO A 99 -16.67 -21.35 3.72
CA PRO A 99 -15.76 -20.41 3.09
C PRO A 99 -15.26 -20.95 1.74
N LEU A 100 -15.19 -20.04 0.76
CA LEU A 100 -14.75 -20.37 -0.61
C LEU A 100 -13.23 -20.50 -0.72
N ALA A 101 -12.50 -20.06 0.29
CA ALA A 101 -11.05 -20.05 0.36
C ALA A 101 -10.57 -20.29 1.79
N ASP A 102 -9.27 -20.46 1.96
CA ASP A 102 -8.61 -20.64 3.24
C ASP A 102 -8.05 -19.33 3.80
N VAL A 103 -7.64 -18.45 2.89
CA VAL A 103 -7.06 -17.13 3.19
C VAL A 103 -7.77 -16.10 2.33
N PHE A 104 -7.94 -14.89 2.86
CA PHE A 104 -8.38 -13.73 2.07
C PHE A 104 -7.39 -12.59 2.23
N TYR A 105 -6.87 -12.10 1.11
CA TYR A 105 -6.01 -10.93 1.00
C TYR A 105 -6.72 -9.83 0.20
N GLY A 106 -6.51 -8.56 0.62
CA GLY A 106 -6.98 -7.37 -0.08
C GLY A 106 -8.13 -6.63 0.60
N VAL A 107 -8.52 -7.05 1.83
CA VAL A 107 -9.31 -6.15 2.68
C VAL A 107 -8.41 -5.01 3.14
N ASP A 108 -8.86 -3.78 2.98
CA ASP A 108 -8.10 -2.61 3.41
C ASP A 108 -8.73 -1.90 4.61
N ASN A 109 -8.04 -0.88 5.12
CA ASN A 109 -8.49 -0.11 6.28
C ASN A 109 -9.84 0.60 6.07
N THR A 110 -10.30 0.78 4.84
CA THR A 110 -11.60 1.40 4.55
C THR A 110 -12.76 0.42 4.79
N PHE A 111 -12.51 -0.88 4.56
CA PHE A 111 -13.45 -1.98 4.75
C PHE A 111 -13.16 -2.87 5.98
N LEU A 112 -12.03 -2.67 6.67
CA LEU A 112 -11.55 -3.55 7.75
C LEU A 112 -12.60 -3.83 8.82
N SER A 113 -13.26 -2.78 9.33
CA SER A 113 -14.27 -2.94 10.39
C SER A 113 -15.39 -3.89 9.99
N ARG A 114 -15.83 -3.83 8.72
CA ARG A 114 -16.88 -4.72 8.20
C ARG A 114 -16.45 -6.18 8.15
N ALA A 115 -15.20 -6.45 7.78
CA ALA A 115 -14.64 -7.80 7.80
C ALA A 115 -14.56 -8.36 9.24
N LEU A 116 -14.07 -7.54 10.17
CA LEU A 116 -13.94 -7.91 11.58
C LEU A 116 -15.29 -8.13 12.27
N GLU A 117 -16.27 -7.25 12.03
CA GLU A 117 -17.65 -7.37 12.55
C GLU A 117 -18.37 -8.59 12.00
N ALA A 118 -18.15 -8.95 10.74
CA ALA A 118 -18.70 -10.14 10.13
C ALA A 118 -18.12 -11.45 10.70
N GLY A 119 -16.95 -11.37 11.36
CA GLY A 119 -16.28 -12.50 11.98
C GLY A 119 -15.78 -13.53 10.96
N ILE A 120 -15.30 -13.05 9.80
CA ILE A 120 -14.81 -13.93 8.73
C ILE A 120 -13.38 -14.40 8.94
N PHE A 121 -12.63 -13.80 9.87
CA PHE A 121 -11.22 -14.08 10.11
C PHE A 121 -10.98 -14.73 11.47
N GLU A 122 -10.03 -15.65 11.50
CA GLU A 122 -9.46 -16.22 12.72
C GLU A 122 -8.18 -15.46 13.11
N PRO A 123 -7.92 -15.27 14.44
CA PRO A 123 -6.71 -14.60 14.87
C PRO A 123 -5.45 -15.45 14.60
N TYR A 124 -4.39 -14.77 14.15
CA TYR A 124 -3.06 -15.37 13.99
C TYR A 124 -1.97 -14.34 14.30
N GLU A 125 -1.13 -14.62 15.27
CA GLU A 125 0.04 -13.80 15.60
C GLU A 125 1.26 -14.32 14.83
N SER A 126 1.46 -13.80 13.61
CA SER A 126 2.63 -14.12 12.79
C SER A 126 3.91 -13.68 13.49
N PRO A 127 4.94 -14.55 13.58
CA PRO A 127 6.26 -14.14 14.08
C PRO A 127 6.89 -12.98 13.30
N ALA A 128 6.54 -12.83 12.03
CA ALA A 128 7.05 -11.77 11.16
C ALA A 128 6.46 -10.39 11.46
N LEU A 129 5.37 -10.30 12.24
CA LEU A 129 4.79 -9.02 12.67
C LEU A 129 5.80 -8.13 13.41
N VAL A 130 6.86 -8.69 13.98
CA VAL A 130 7.92 -7.90 14.64
C VAL A 130 8.55 -6.87 13.70
N ASN A 131 8.58 -7.14 12.39
CA ASN A 131 9.14 -6.27 11.36
C ASN A 131 8.14 -5.21 10.86
N VAL A 132 6.86 -5.36 11.17
CA VAL A 132 5.80 -4.45 10.69
C VAL A 132 5.64 -3.30 11.67
N PRO A 133 5.73 -2.03 11.25
CA PRO A 133 5.48 -0.86 12.08
C PRO A 133 4.09 -0.88 12.74
N VAL A 134 4.03 -0.41 13.98
CA VAL A 134 2.80 -0.50 14.80
C VAL A 134 1.63 0.30 14.21
N GLU A 135 1.92 1.37 13.47
CA GLU A 135 0.92 2.22 12.81
C GLU A 135 0.11 1.50 11.72
N PHE A 136 0.64 0.40 11.17
CA PHE A 136 -0.10 -0.42 10.20
C PHE A 136 -0.96 -1.50 10.87
N ARG A 137 -0.71 -1.84 12.15
CA ARG A 137 -1.40 -2.92 12.88
C ARG A 137 -2.72 -2.41 13.46
N LEU A 138 -3.76 -2.34 12.64
CA LEU A 138 -5.05 -1.75 13.04
C LEU A 138 -5.98 -2.71 13.77
N ASP A 139 -5.74 -4.03 13.72
CA ASP A 139 -6.48 -5.04 14.49
C ASP A 139 -5.63 -5.59 15.64
N PRO A 140 -5.95 -5.23 16.90
CA PRO A 140 -5.19 -5.70 18.06
C PRO A 140 -5.32 -7.20 18.33
N GLU A 141 -6.29 -7.88 17.72
CA GLU A 141 -6.49 -9.33 17.84
C GLU A 141 -5.77 -10.11 16.73
N ASN A 142 -5.04 -9.43 15.83
CA ASN A 142 -4.31 -10.04 14.72
C ASN A 142 -5.17 -10.96 13.83
N ARG A 143 -6.44 -10.62 13.61
CA ARG A 143 -7.32 -11.31 12.65
C ARG A 143 -7.05 -10.84 11.23
N ALA A 144 -6.68 -9.56 11.09
CA ALA A 144 -6.28 -8.93 9.85
C ALA A 144 -4.85 -8.42 9.99
N ILE A 145 -3.94 -8.97 9.21
CA ILE A 145 -2.50 -8.74 9.28
C ILE A 145 -2.10 -7.83 8.11
N PRO A 146 -1.48 -6.66 8.36
CA PRO A 146 -1.10 -5.74 7.30
C PRO A 146 0.01 -6.32 6.42
N VAL A 147 -0.10 -6.13 5.11
CA VAL A 147 0.84 -6.67 4.11
C VAL A 147 1.51 -5.57 3.31
N ASP A 148 0.75 -4.58 2.88
CA ASP A 148 1.23 -3.47 2.07
C ASP A 148 0.38 -2.23 2.30
N TYR A 149 0.81 -1.12 1.70
CA TYR A 149 0.09 0.14 1.76
C TYR A 149 0.30 0.96 0.49
N GLY A 150 -0.66 1.83 0.19
CA GLY A 150 -0.57 2.80 -0.90
C GLY A 150 -1.29 4.09 -0.53
N ASP A 151 -0.92 5.18 -1.18
CA ASP A 151 -1.69 6.41 -1.09
C ASP A 151 -2.59 6.52 -2.33
N VAL A 152 -3.90 6.39 -2.14
CA VAL A 152 -4.89 6.59 -3.19
C VAL A 152 -4.99 8.08 -3.46
N CYS A 153 -4.62 8.48 -4.67
CA CYS A 153 -4.54 9.86 -5.14
C CYS A 153 -5.31 10.01 -6.46
N ILE A 154 -5.21 11.17 -7.09
CA ILE A 154 -5.65 11.37 -8.45
C ILE A 154 -4.42 11.36 -9.35
N ASN A 155 -4.41 10.48 -10.35
CA ASN A 155 -3.40 10.51 -11.41
C ASN A 155 -3.90 11.31 -12.60
N TYR A 156 -2.98 11.93 -13.32
CA TYR A 156 -3.31 12.70 -14.53
C TYR A 156 -2.38 12.40 -15.70
N ASP A 157 -2.89 12.55 -16.90
CA ASP A 157 -2.17 12.42 -18.18
C ASP A 157 -1.34 13.66 -18.45
N VAL A 158 -0.02 13.56 -18.28
CA VAL A 158 0.93 14.67 -18.43
C VAL A 158 0.87 15.26 -19.85
N ALA A 159 0.77 14.41 -20.86
CA ALA A 159 0.75 14.85 -22.26
C ALA A 159 -0.57 15.58 -22.60
N PHE A 160 -1.70 15.12 -22.06
CA PHE A 160 -2.99 15.78 -22.25
C PHE A 160 -2.98 17.19 -21.66
N PHE A 161 -2.54 17.35 -20.42
CA PHE A 161 -2.50 18.66 -19.75
C PHE A 161 -1.54 19.62 -20.46
N ALA A 162 -0.35 19.15 -20.84
CA ALA A 162 0.63 19.96 -21.57
C ALA A 162 0.10 20.39 -22.96
N LYS A 163 -0.49 19.47 -23.73
CA LYS A 163 -1.03 19.73 -25.06
C LYS A 163 -2.16 20.78 -25.07
N ASN A 164 -3.01 20.75 -24.03
CA ASN A 164 -4.17 21.64 -23.93
C ASN A 164 -3.86 22.91 -23.12
N GLU A 165 -2.61 23.11 -22.69
CA GLU A 165 -2.18 24.24 -21.85
C GLU A 165 -3.04 24.43 -20.60
N LEU A 166 -3.52 23.32 -20.04
CA LEU A 166 -4.34 23.31 -18.83
C LEU A 166 -3.45 23.30 -17.59
N PRO A 167 -3.75 24.11 -16.57
CA PRO A 167 -3.09 23.98 -15.29
C PRO A 167 -3.44 22.62 -14.65
N VAL A 168 -2.47 21.98 -13.99
CA VAL A 168 -2.74 20.76 -13.24
C VAL A 168 -3.46 21.14 -11.93
N PRO A 169 -4.59 20.46 -11.56
CA PRO A 169 -5.22 20.66 -10.26
C PRO A 169 -4.23 20.38 -9.12
N THR A 170 -4.31 21.15 -8.04
CA THR A 170 -3.43 20.98 -6.87
C THR A 170 -4.20 20.72 -5.59
N THR A 171 -5.51 20.90 -5.62
CA THR A 171 -6.42 20.69 -4.49
C THR A 171 -7.68 19.96 -4.94
N LEU A 172 -8.40 19.34 -4.00
CA LEU A 172 -9.71 18.75 -4.28
C LEU A 172 -10.70 19.82 -4.82
N GLY A 173 -10.62 21.04 -4.32
CA GLY A 173 -11.48 22.15 -4.77
C GLY A 173 -11.25 22.55 -6.22
N ASP A 174 -10.07 22.34 -6.80
CA ASP A 174 -9.81 22.64 -8.20
C ASP A 174 -10.62 21.76 -9.15
N LEU A 175 -10.89 20.50 -8.78
CA LEU A 175 -11.53 19.50 -9.64
C LEU A 175 -12.98 19.85 -10.04
N VAL A 176 -13.62 20.74 -9.32
CA VAL A 176 -14.99 21.20 -9.64
C VAL A 176 -15.02 22.43 -10.56
N ARG A 177 -13.85 22.94 -10.98
CA ARG A 177 -13.76 24.08 -11.89
C ARG A 177 -14.17 23.67 -13.30
N ALA A 178 -14.80 24.60 -14.02
CA ALA A 178 -15.40 24.31 -15.32
C ALA A 178 -14.38 23.82 -16.39
N GLU A 179 -13.11 24.23 -16.28
CA GLU A 179 -12.05 23.78 -17.19
C GLU A 179 -11.76 22.28 -17.12
N TYR A 180 -12.15 21.59 -16.03
CA TYR A 180 -11.98 20.14 -15.87
C TYR A 180 -13.27 19.34 -16.09
N ASN A 181 -14.26 19.95 -16.76
CA ASN A 181 -15.55 19.30 -17.02
C ASN A 181 -15.38 17.97 -17.79
N GLY A 182 -15.90 16.89 -17.25
CA GLY A 182 -15.87 15.54 -17.84
C GLY A 182 -14.48 14.87 -17.84
N MET A 183 -13.50 15.41 -17.10
CA MET A 183 -12.13 14.94 -17.15
C MET A 183 -11.78 13.92 -16.08
N LEU A 184 -12.59 13.72 -15.05
CA LEU A 184 -12.30 12.84 -13.93
C LEU A 184 -13.13 11.57 -14.02
N VAL A 185 -12.49 10.39 -13.89
CA VAL A 185 -13.12 9.12 -13.60
C VAL A 185 -12.76 8.67 -12.19
N VAL A 186 -13.76 8.15 -11.49
CA VAL A 186 -13.63 7.58 -10.14
C VAL A 186 -14.35 6.24 -10.06
N GLU A 187 -14.01 5.45 -9.08
CA GLU A 187 -14.68 4.18 -8.80
C GLU A 187 -15.85 4.38 -7.83
N ASN A 188 -16.80 3.47 -7.90
CA ASN A 188 -17.93 3.39 -6.98
C ASN A 188 -17.44 2.96 -5.57
N PRO A 189 -17.62 3.78 -4.52
CA PRO A 189 -17.15 3.47 -3.17
C PRO A 189 -17.85 2.26 -2.51
N ALA A 190 -18.94 1.77 -3.08
CA ALA A 190 -19.61 0.58 -2.56
C ALA A 190 -18.93 -0.73 -3.01
N THR A 191 -18.19 -0.70 -4.12
CA THR A 191 -17.59 -1.88 -4.75
C THR A 191 -16.07 -1.83 -4.76
N SER A 192 -15.48 -0.63 -4.86
CA SER A 192 -14.06 -0.41 -5.03
C SER A 192 -13.42 0.27 -3.81
N SER A 193 -12.31 -0.26 -3.40
CA SER A 193 -11.48 0.25 -2.32
C SER A 193 -10.87 1.63 -2.61
N PRO A 194 -10.19 1.87 -3.76
CA PRO A 194 -9.74 3.22 -4.11
C PRO A 194 -10.90 4.22 -4.24
N GLY A 195 -12.05 3.79 -4.74
CA GLY A 195 -13.26 4.65 -4.76
C GLY A 195 -13.71 5.05 -3.36
N LEU A 196 -13.72 4.12 -2.40
CA LEU A 196 -14.04 4.43 -1.02
C LEU A 196 -12.94 5.29 -0.36
N ALA A 197 -11.68 5.01 -0.61
CA ALA A 197 -10.56 5.82 -0.11
C ALA A 197 -10.68 7.28 -0.57
N PHE A 198 -11.04 7.52 -1.84
CA PHE A 198 -11.26 8.87 -2.34
C PHE A 198 -12.49 9.54 -1.72
N LEU A 199 -13.58 8.80 -1.50
CA LEU A 199 -14.73 9.31 -0.73
C LEU A 199 -14.30 9.74 0.68
N LEU A 200 -13.53 8.91 1.39
CA LEU A 200 -13.05 9.20 2.74
C LEU A 200 -12.09 10.41 2.77
N ALA A 201 -11.22 10.59 1.76
CA ALA A 201 -10.41 11.80 1.61
C ALA A 201 -11.29 13.05 1.55
N THR A 202 -12.38 13.00 0.78
CA THR A 202 -13.31 14.13 0.67
C THR A 202 -14.08 14.39 1.98
N VAL A 203 -14.46 13.35 2.71
CA VAL A 203 -15.08 13.47 4.04
C VAL A 203 -14.10 14.11 5.02
N ALA A 204 -12.85 13.67 5.03
CA ALA A 204 -11.82 14.21 5.91
C ALA A 204 -11.55 15.69 5.63
N HIS A 205 -11.49 16.08 4.36
CA HIS A 205 -11.18 17.44 3.93
C HIS A 205 -12.35 18.42 4.12
N PHE A 206 -13.54 18.06 3.65
CA PHE A 206 -14.69 18.98 3.64
C PHE A 206 -15.58 18.84 4.87
N GLY A 207 -15.46 17.76 5.63
CA GLY A 207 -16.36 17.44 6.74
C GLY A 207 -17.81 17.21 6.30
N GLU A 208 -18.69 16.98 7.27
CA GLU A 208 -20.11 16.82 7.04
C GLU A 208 -20.87 18.17 7.26
N PRO A 209 -21.79 18.56 6.37
CA PRO A 209 -22.22 17.90 5.13
C PRO A 209 -21.42 18.30 3.88
N GLY A 210 -20.30 19.02 4.02
CA GLY A 210 -19.56 19.66 2.94
C GLY A 210 -19.12 18.68 1.83
N TYR A 211 -18.76 17.43 2.19
CA TYR A 211 -18.37 16.43 1.20
C TYR A 211 -19.48 16.12 0.19
N LEU A 212 -20.76 16.09 0.60
CA LEU A 212 -21.89 15.85 -0.32
C LEU A 212 -22.08 16.99 -1.32
N ASP A 213 -21.88 18.24 -0.90
CA ASP A 213 -21.97 19.39 -1.79
C ASP A 213 -20.82 19.37 -2.80
N TYR A 214 -19.64 18.94 -2.36
CA TYR A 214 -18.50 18.71 -3.25
C TYR A 214 -18.80 17.63 -4.30
N TRP A 215 -19.32 16.47 -3.90
CA TRP A 215 -19.68 15.38 -4.83
C TRP A 215 -20.82 15.76 -5.80
N ARG A 216 -21.81 16.54 -5.36
CA ARG A 216 -22.81 17.10 -6.27
C ARG A 216 -22.17 18.04 -7.30
N SER A 217 -21.17 18.80 -6.89
CA SER A 217 -20.42 19.69 -7.79
C SER A 217 -19.57 18.89 -8.79
N LEU A 218 -18.91 17.82 -8.37
CA LEU A 218 -18.21 16.89 -9.27
C LEU A 218 -19.17 16.26 -10.28
N ARG A 219 -20.34 15.79 -9.84
CA ARG A 219 -21.39 15.25 -10.71
C ARG A 219 -21.83 16.29 -11.75
N ALA A 220 -22.11 17.50 -11.30
CA ALA A 220 -22.48 18.61 -12.20
C ALA A 220 -21.36 18.97 -13.18
N ASN A 221 -20.09 18.73 -12.80
CA ASN A 221 -18.92 18.90 -13.63
C ASN A 221 -18.59 17.67 -14.50
N GLY A 222 -19.55 16.77 -14.73
CA GLY A 222 -19.41 15.66 -15.67
C GLY A 222 -18.54 14.49 -15.17
N LEU A 223 -18.49 14.26 -13.83
CA LEU A 223 -17.81 13.12 -13.24
C LEU A 223 -18.25 11.80 -13.90
N VAL A 224 -17.27 10.94 -14.22
CA VAL A 224 -17.49 9.57 -14.67
C VAL A 224 -17.30 8.62 -13.50
N VAL A 225 -18.25 7.70 -13.30
CA VAL A 225 -18.18 6.67 -12.25
C VAL A 225 -18.22 5.29 -12.88
N VAL A 226 -17.28 4.43 -12.47
CA VAL A 226 -17.21 3.00 -12.85
C VAL A 226 -17.20 2.12 -11.61
N ASN A 227 -17.31 0.80 -11.75
CA ASN A 227 -17.47 -0.07 -10.58
C ASN A 227 -16.15 -0.58 -9.98
N ASP A 228 -15.07 -0.54 -10.75
CA ASP A 228 -13.79 -1.13 -10.37
C ASP A 228 -12.61 -0.30 -10.90
N TRP A 229 -11.46 -0.49 -10.26
CA TRP A 229 -10.23 0.23 -10.58
C TRP A 229 -9.68 -0.14 -11.97
N GLU A 230 -9.76 -1.41 -12.39
CA GLU A 230 -9.26 -1.84 -13.70
C GLU A 230 -10.01 -1.14 -14.83
N THR A 231 -11.33 -1.02 -14.72
CA THR A 231 -12.14 -0.27 -15.68
C THR A 231 -11.77 1.21 -15.68
N ALA A 232 -11.58 1.82 -14.50
CA ALA A 232 -11.18 3.23 -14.40
C ALA A 232 -9.82 3.47 -15.08
N TYR A 233 -8.83 2.65 -14.72
CA TYR A 233 -7.43 2.86 -15.12
C TYR A 233 -7.14 2.40 -16.54
N TYR A 234 -7.57 1.21 -16.94
CA TYR A 234 -7.23 0.63 -18.23
C TYR A 234 -8.24 0.91 -19.35
N THR A 235 -9.47 1.34 -19.01
CA THR A 235 -10.51 1.61 -20.02
C THR A 235 -10.83 3.10 -20.15
N ASN A 236 -10.99 3.80 -19.01
CA ASN A 236 -11.45 5.19 -19.00
C ASN A 236 -10.32 6.22 -19.00
N PHE A 237 -9.21 5.95 -18.36
CA PHE A 237 -8.07 6.87 -18.30
C PHE A 237 -7.40 7.02 -19.67
N SER A 238 -6.98 8.24 -20.02
CA SER A 238 -6.42 8.55 -21.35
C SER A 238 -4.96 8.21 -21.48
N ALA A 239 -4.22 8.17 -20.37
CA ALA A 239 -2.82 7.76 -20.35
C ALA A 239 -2.69 6.27 -20.15
N SER A 240 -1.47 5.75 -20.06
CA SER A 240 -1.23 4.35 -19.90
C SER A 240 -1.77 3.51 -21.09
N SER A 241 -2.18 2.32 -20.82
CA SER A 241 -2.83 1.42 -21.77
C SER A 241 -4.31 1.75 -22.01
N GLY A 242 -4.95 2.60 -21.15
CA GLY A 242 -6.37 2.86 -21.17
C GLY A 242 -6.88 3.49 -22.46
N ARG A 243 -6.27 4.59 -22.89
CA ARG A 243 -6.70 5.34 -24.08
C ARG A 243 -8.15 5.81 -24.05
N GLY A 244 -8.71 5.93 -22.85
CA GLY A 244 -10.03 6.46 -22.62
C GLY A 244 -10.11 7.98 -22.75
N PRO A 245 -11.27 8.58 -22.55
CA PRO A 245 -11.44 10.02 -22.69
C PRO A 245 -11.13 10.83 -21.42
N GLN A 246 -10.94 10.21 -20.24
CA GLN A 246 -10.72 10.93 -19.00
C GLN A 246 -9.22 11.12 -18.72
N PRO A 247 -8.69 12.38 -18.71
CA PRO A 247 -7.28 12.62 -18.42
C PRO A 247 -6.93 12.62 -16.92
N MET A 248 -7.88 12.35 -16.05
CA MET A 248 -7.69 12.19 -14.61
C MET A 248 -8.43 10.95 -14.11
N VAL A 249 -7.81 10.19 -13.22
CA VAL A 249 -8.34 8.98 -12.63
C VAL A 249 -7.97 8.89 -11.15
N VAL A 250 -8.86 8.35 -10.32
CA VAL A 250 -8.49 7.95 -8.95
C VAL A 250 -7.64 6.69 -9.05
N SER A 251 -6.44 6.72 -8.48
CA SER A 251 -5.49 5.62 -8.49
C SER A 251 -4.43 5.83 -7.40
N TYR A 252 -3.25 5.26 -7.54
CA TYR A 252 -2.21 5.30 -6.50
C TYR A 252 -1.10 6.30 -6.82
N ALA A 253 -0.48 6.85 -5.78
CA ALA A 253 0.72 7.69 -5.92
C ALA A 253 1.87 6.97 -6.61
N THR A 254 1.87 5.65 -6.57
CA THR A 254 2.87 4.75 -7.15
C THR A 254 2.61 4.39 -8.62
N SER A 255 1.41 4.64 -9.15
CA SER A 255 1.05 4.33 -10.54
C SER A 255 2.01 4.93 -11.58
N PRO A 256 2.57 6.14 -11.40
CA PRO A 256 3.56 6.69 -12.33
C PRO A 256 4.82 5.82 -12.50
N ALA A 257 5.27 5.11 -11.46
CA ALA A 257 6.38 4.17 -11.59
C ALA A 257 5.98 2.91 -12.37
N ALA A 258 4.75 2.42 -12.17
CA ALA A 258 4.20 1.30 -12.92
C ALA A 258 4.23 1.55 -14.42
N GLU A 259 3.84 2.76 -14.86
CA GLU A 259 3.83 3.13 -16.28
C GLU A 259 5.22 3.03 -16.93
N VAL A 260 6.28 3.33 -16.17
CA VAL A 260 7.65 3.23 -16.65
C VAL A 260 8.14 1.79 -16.66
N ILE A 261 7.84 1.03 -15.60
CA ILE A 261 8.28 -0.37 -15.44
C ILE A 261 7.67 -1.28 -16.51
N TYR A 262 6.39 -1.09 -16.82
CA TYR A 262 5.65 -1.95 -17.78
C TYR A 262 5.57 -1.37 -19.20
N SER A 263 6.29 -0.28 -19.46
CA SER A 263 6.34 0.25 -20.83
C SER A 263 7.13 -0.70 -21.74
N ASP A 264 6.58 -1.00 -22.90
CA ASP A 264 7.28 -1.73 -23.97
C ASP A 264 8.51 -0.97 -24.53
N VAL A 265 8.63 0.31 -24.21
CA VAL A 265 9.74 1.17 -24.60
C VAL A 265 10.37 1.79 -23.37
N GLN A 266 11.68 2.03 -23.42
CA GLN A 266 12.37 2.71 -22.33
C GLN A 266 11.87 4.17 -22.25
N LEU A 267 11.31 4.54 -21.10
CA LEU A 267 10.83 5.89 -20.82
C LEU A 267 11.82 6.59 -19.87
N GLU A 268 12.16 7.84 -20.21
CA GLU A 268 12.95 8.72 -19.33
C GLU A 268 12.06 9.43 -18.29
N GLN A 269 10.76 9.54 -18.56
CA GLN A 269 9.77 10.18 -17.69
C GLN A 269 8.47 9.38 -17.75
N SER A 270 7.74 9.37 -16.63
CA SER A 270 6.42 8.76 -16.61
C SER A 270 5.41 9.55 -17.45
N PRO A 271 4.54 8.89 -18.22
CA PRO A 271 3.44 9.53 -18.93
C PRO A 271 2.36 10.08 -18.00
N THR A 272 2.37 9.66 -16.74
CA THR A 272 1.41 10.08 -15.71
C THR A 272 2.12 10.70 -14.52
N ALA A 273 1.38 11.46 -13.72
CA ALA A 273 1.84 11.96 -12.43
C ALA A 273 0.65 12.04 -11.46
N SER A 274 0.94 12.15 -10.16
CA SER A 274 -0.06 12.18 -9.10
C SER A 274 -0.29 13.59 -8.57
N ILE A 275 -1.54 13.93 -8.26
CA ILE A 275 -1.91 15.15 -7.53
C ILE A 275 -1.75 14.84 -6.04
N ILE A 276 -0.72 15.42 -5.42
CA ILE A 276 -0.31 15.12 -4.03
C ILE A 276 -0.42 16.36 -3.10
N GLY A 277 -1.33 17.27 -3.40
CA GLY A 277 -1.62 18.40 -2.52
C GLY A 277 -2.19 17.94 -1.16
N PRO A 278 -2.32 18.87 -0.20
CA PRO A 278 -2.89 18.52 1.10
C PRO A 278 -4.27 17.86 0.97
N ASP A 279 -4.47 16.75 1.67
CA ASP A 279 -5.70 15.94 1.72
C ASP A 279 -6.21 15.43 0.35
N THR A 280 -5.40 15.51 -0.72
CA THR A 280 -5.80 14.99 -2.04
C THR A 280 -5.65 13.48 -2.16
N CYS A 281 -4.96 12.85 -1.23
CA CYS A 281 -4.72 11.41 -1.17
C CYS A 281 -5.20 10.84 0.16
N PHE A 282 -5.55 9.55 0.18
CA PHE A 282 -5.90 8.80 1.38
C PHE A 282 -4.98 7.59 1.53
N ARG A 283 -4.40 7.38 2.73
CA ARG A 283 -3.56 6.20 2.97
C ARG A 283 -4.41 4.95 3.12
N GLN A 284 -4.21 4.02 2.21
CA GLN A 284 -4.78 2.69 2.22
C GLN A 284 -3.76 1.69 2.75
N ILE A 285 -4.19 0.76 3.61
CA ILE A 285 -3.38 -0.34 4.16
C ILE A 285 -4.15 -1.60 3.86
N GLU A 286 -3.53 -2.58 3.21
CA GLU A 286 -4.17 -3.84 2.86
C GLU A 286 -3.76 -4.96 3.81
N PHE A 287 -4.70 -5.86 4.06
CA PHE A 287 -4.58 -6.91 5.06
C PHE A 287 -4.81 -8.30 4.45
N VAL A 288 -4.14 -9.27 5.04
CA VAL A 288 -4.42 -10.69 4.86
C VAL A 288 -5.04 -11.25 6.14
N GLY A 289 -6.01 -12.15 6.00
CA GLY A 289 -6.62 -12.87 7.11
C GLY A 289 -6.87 -14.33 6.78
N ILE A 290 -6.78 -15.19 7.79
CA ILE A 290 -7.14 -16.60 7.68
C ILE A 290 -8.65 -16.71 7.82
N LEU A 291 -9.33 -17.29 6.83
CA LEU A 291 -10.78 -17.39 6.84
C LEU A 291 -11.25 -18.40 7.90
N ALA A 292 -12.24 -17.99 8.69
CA ALA A 292 -12.83 -18.82 9.72
C ALA A 292 -13.46 -20.07 9.10
N GLY A 293 -13.16 -21.23 9.69
CA GLY A 293 -13.63 -22.51 9.19
C GLY A 293 -12.75 -23.21 8.17
N THR A 294 -11.59 -22.62 7.80
CA THR A 294 -10.60 -23.30 6.96
C THR A 294 -10.19 -24.65 7.53
N GLN A 295 -10.00 -25.63 6.66
CA GLN A 295 -9.45 -26.93 7.02
C GLN A 295 -7.92 -26.99 6.80
N GLN A 296 -7.34 -25.91 6.28
CA GLN A 296 -5.92 -25.80 5.93
C GLN A 296 -5.17 -24.82 6.83
N ARG A 297 -5.56 -24.69 8.09
CA ARG A 297 -5.05 -23.70 9.05
C ARG A 297 -3.52 -23.58 9.04
N ALA A 298 -2.80 -24.69 9.11
CA ALA A 298 -1.33 -24.68 9.14
C ALA A 298 -0.70 -24.19 7.82
N ALA A 299 -1.34 -24.46 6.69
CA ALA A 299 -0.89 -23.94 5.38
C ALA A 299 -1.22 -22.44 5.24
N ALA A 300 -2.37 -22.01 5.75
CA ALA A 300 -2.79 -20.61 5.78
C ALA A 300 -1.84 -19.76 6.63
N GLU A 301 -1.43 -20.23 7.83
CA GLU A 301 -0.45 -19.54 8.67
C GLU A 301 0.89 -19.36 7.96
N ARG A 302 1.39 -20.40 7.25
CA ARG A 302 2.63 -20.30 6.47
C ARG A 302 2.51 -19.32 5.30
N PHE A 303 1.32 -19.24 4.69
CA PHE A 303 1.08 -18.29 3.62
C PHE A 303 1.06 -16.84 4.14
N VAL A 304 0.46 -16.60 5.30
CA VAL A 304 0.51 -15.29 5.97
C VAL A 304 1.94 -14.91 6.32
N ASP A 305 2.73 -15.82 6.89
CA ASP A 305 4.15 -15.59 7.18
C ASP A 305 4.95 -15.29 5.90
N PHE A 306 4.63 -16.00 4.80
CA PHE A 306 5.24 -15.76 3.50
C PHE A 306 4.93 -14.35 2.97
N MET A 307 3.70 -13.87 3.09
CA MET A 307 3.33 -12.51 2.66
C MET A 307 4.08 -11.41 3.45
N LEU A 308 4.56 -11.71 4.66
CA LEU A 308 5.41 -10.82 5.46
C LEU A 308 6.91 -11.09 5.27
N SER A 309 7.31 -12.07 4.46
CA SER A 309 8.73 -12.32 4.18
C SER A 309 9.31 -11.28 3.23
N LEU A 310 10.62 -10.99 3.35
CA LEU A 310 11.29 -10.05 2.45
C LEU A 310 11.11 -10.42 0.97
N SER A 311 11.09 -11.72 0.63
CA SER A 311 10.92 -12.16 -0.75
C SER A 311 9.57 -11.77 -1.35
N PHE A 312 8.49 -11.78 -0.56
CA PHE A 312 7.17 -11.29 -0.99
C PHE A 312 7.13 -9.76 -0.93
N GLN A 313 7.60 -9.17 0.16
CA GLN A 313 7.56 -7.72 0.38
C GLN A 313 8.35 -6.93 -0.69
N GLU A 314 9.46 -7.47 -1.19
CA GLU A 314 10.23 -6.88 -2.30
C GLU A 314 9.60 -7.13 -3.68
N ASP A 315 8.70 -8.11 -3.82
CA ASP A 315 7.93 -8.39 -5.03
C ASP A 315 6.71 -7.45 -5.17
N VAL A 316 6.12 -7.04 -4.05
CA VAL A 316 4.94 -6.16 -3.98
C VAL A 316 5.05 -4.91 -4.87
N PRO A 317 6.12 -4.10 -4.81
CA PRO A 317 6.24 -2.92 -5.66
C PRO A 317 6.27 -3.22 -7.16
N LEU A 318 6.77 -4.40 -7.53
CA LEU A 318 6.93 -4.81 -8.92
C LEU A 318 5.69 -5.49 -9.51
N GLN A 319 4.80 -6.02 -8.66
CA GLN A 319 3.64 -6.77 -9.12
C GLN A 319 2.32 -6.03 -8.89
N MET A 320 2.20 -5.36 -7.74
CA MET A 320 0.96 -4.67 -7.36
C MET A 320 1.10 -3.15 -7.29
N PHE A 321 2.33 -2.63 -7.47
CA PHE A 321 2.61 -1.18 -7.48
C PHE A 321 2.17 -0.43 -6.22
N VAL A 322 2.17 -1.10 -5.10
CA VAL A 322 1.99 -0.54 -3.76
C VAL A 322 3.26 -0.71 -2.94
N LEU A 323 3.28 -0.22 -1.72
CA LEU A 323 4.47 -0.18 -0.90
C LEU A 323 4.44 -1.28 0.17
N PRO A 324 5.56 -2.01 0.39
CA PRO A 324 5.62 -3.03 1.42
C PRO A 324 5.53 -2.43 2.82
N VAL A 325 4.91 -3.16 3.78
CA VAL A 325 4.89 -2.73 5.19
C VAL A 325 6.20 -2.98 5.91
N ASP A 326 7.05 -3.89 5.43
CA ASP A 326 8.38 -4.10 6.01
C ASP A 326 9.35 -2.99 5.55
N PRO A 327 9.83 -2.13 6.46
CA PRO A 327 10.72 -1.02 6.10
C PRO A 327 12.11 -1.49 5.63
N MET A 328 12.42 -2.78 5.78
CA MET A 328 13.67 -3.37 5.29
C MET A 328 13.57 -3.87 3.84
N ALA A 329 12.36 -3.95 3.28
CA ALA A 329 12.16 -4.36 1.91
C ALA A 329 12.74 -3.32 0.93
N PHE A 330 13.46 -3.80 -0.07
CA PHE A 330 14.06 -2.95 -1.09
C PHE A 330 12.99 -2.43 -2.07
N TRP A 331 13.07 -1.14 -2.36
CA TRP A 331 12.25 -0.51 -3.39
C TRP A 331 13.03 -0.39 -4.70
N PRO A 332 12.43 -0.68 -5.85
CA PRO A 332 13.07 -0.47 -7.14
C PRO A 332 13.49 0.99 -7.37
N ASP A 333 14.60 1.20 -8.08
CA ASP A 333 15.09 2.56 -8.41
C ASP A 333 14.02 3.42 -9.12
N SER A 334 13.16 2.80 -9.93
CA SER A 334 12.04 3.46 -10.58
C SER A 334 11.01 4.03 -9.60
N PHE A 335 10.81 3.38 -8.44
CA PHE A 335 9.96 3.93 -7.39
C PHE A 335 10.57 5.18 -6.78
N HIS A 336 11.86 5.17 -6.48
CA HIS A 336 12.56 6.36 -5.98
C HIS A 336 12.56 7.53 -6.96
N GLN A 337 12.53 7.23 -8.26
CA GLN A 337 12.57 8.24 -9.31
C GLN A 337 11.19 8.81 -9.69
N PHE A 338 10.15 7.97 -9.74
CA PHE A 338 8.86 8.33 -10.35
C PHE A 338 7.69 8.38 -9.36
N VAL A 339 7.87 7.91 -8.11
CA VAL A 339 6.84 8.00 -7.08
C VAL A 339 6.99 9.30 -6.30
N ALA A 340 5.91 10.07 -6.27
CA ALA A 340 5.78 11.22 -5.39
C ALA A 340 4.74 10.89 -4.31
N LEU A 341 5.18 10.73 -3.06
CA LEU A 341 4.29 10.45 -1.95
C LEU A 341 3.76 11.75 -1.33
N PRO A 342 2.49 11.78 -0.90
CA PRO A 342 1.95 12.92 -0.18
C PRO A 342 2.62 13.05 1.20
N GLU A 343 3.01 14.27 1.57
CA GLU A 343 3.54 14.55 2.91
C GLU A 343 2.47 14.39 3.99
N GLN A 344 1.24 14.69 3.67
CA GLN A 344 0.08 14.65 4.57
C GLN A 344 -1.13 14.06 3.84
N PRO A 345 -1.22 12.73 3.74
CA PRO A 345 -2.41 12.08 3.24
C PRO A 345 -3.58 12.31 4.22
N ALA A 346 -4.79 12.42 3.68
CA ALA A 346 -5.99 12.44 4.48
C ALA A 346 -6.11 11.16 5.30
N THR A 347 -6.56 11.28 6.52
CA THR A 347 -6.79 10.14 7.43
C THR A 347 -8.11 10.32 8.17
N LEU A 348 -8.74 9.20 8.48
CA LEU A 348 -9.88 9.13 9.39
C LEU A 348 -9.61 8.01 10.40
N ALA A 349 -10.00 8.22 11.65
CA ALA A 349 -9.85 7.19 12.66
C ALA A 349 -10.69 5.94 12.31
N PRO A 350 -10.17 4.71 12.51
CA PRO A 350 -10.87 3.48 12.14
C PRO A 350 -12.28 3.35 12.72
N ASP A 351 -12.50 3.81 13.95
CA ASP A 351 -13.80 3.82 14.61
C ASP A 351 -14.77 4.82 13.97
N VAL A 352 -14.28 5.93 13.46
CA VAL A 352 -15.08 6.91 12.70
C VAL A 352 -15.51 6.31 11.36
N ILE A 353 -14.61 5.63 10.66
CA ILE A 353 -14.93 4.91 9.43
C ILE A 353 -15.96 3.82 9.72
N ALA A 354 -15.73 2.99 10.74
CA ALA A 354 -16.64 1.92 11.14
C ALA A 354 -18.06 2.43 11.39
N ALA A 355 -18.20 3.51 12.14
CA ALA A 355 -19.49 4.07 12.53
C ALA A 355 -20.28 4.72 11.37
N ASN A 356 -19.61 5.15 10.30
CA ASN A 356 -20.23 6.03 9.31
C ASN A 356 -20.14 5.53 7.87
N ARG A 357 -19.26 4.58 7.55
CA ARG A 357 -18.98 4.12 6.17
C ARG A 357 -20.24 3.80 5.38
N GLU A 358 -21.14 2.97 5.92
CA GLU A 358 -22.36 2.54 5.22
C GLU A 358 -23.29 3.75 4.92
N ARG A 359 -23.38 4.67 5.87
CA ARG A 359 -24.15 5.91 5.69
C ARG A 359 -23.51 6.78 4.61
N TRP A 360 -22.21 7.02 4.65
CA TRP A 360 -21.53 7.83 3.65
C TRP A 360 -21.63 7.24 2.24
N ILE A 361 -21.50 5.93 2.09
CA ILE A 361 -21.71 5.24 0.80
C ILE A 361 -23.13 5.43 0.31
N GLN A 362 -24.13 5.29 1.18
CA GLN A 362 -25.54 5.46 0.81
C GLN A 362 -25.84 6.91 0.40
N GLU A 363 -25.40 7.89 1.18
CA GLU A 363 -25.58 9.31 0.90
C GLU A 363 -24.87 9.73 -0.39
N TRP A 364 -23.65 9.19 -0.63
CA TRP A 364 -22.92 9.37 -1.88
C TRP A 364 -23.70 8.78 -3.07
N THR A 365 -24.21 7.55 -2.92
CA THR A 365 -25.00 6.88 -3.96
C THR A 365 -26.21 7.71 -4.35
N ASP A 366 -26.92 8.26 -3.38
CA ASP A 366 -28.09 9.11 -3.62
C ASP A 366 -27.70 10.46 -4.27
N ALA A 367 -26.55 11.03 -3.92
CA ALA A 367 -26.08 12.31 -4.45
C ALA A 367 -25.48 12.21 -5.86
N VAL A 368 -24.82 11.09 -6.18
CA VAL A 368 -24.00 10.94 -7.39
C VAL A 368 -24.65 10.07 -8.45
N LEU A 369 -25.29 8.96 -8.06
CA LEU A 369 -25.83 7.97 -9.01
C LEU A 369 -27.32 8.12 -9.27
N ARG A 370 -28.08 8.83 -8.41
CA ARG A 370 -29.52 9.04 -8.53
C ARG A 370 -29.86 10.51 -8.77
#